data_3974a149ac050fe2aebf81fd8ef96f71
#
_entry.id   3974a149ac050fe2aebf81fd8ef96f71
#
_cell.length_a   1.000
_cell.length_b   1.000
_cell.length_c   1.000
_cell.angle_alpha   90.00
_cell.angle_beta   90.00
_cell.angle_gamma   90.00
#
_symmetry.space_group_name_H-M   'P 1'
#
loop_
_entity.id
_entity.type
_entity.pdbx_description
1 polymer ?
#
loop_
_entity_poly.entity_id
_entity_poly.type
_entity_poly.pdbx_seq_one_letter_code
_entity_poly.pdbx_strand_id
1 'polypeptide(L)'
;MTKHKIAVITGAGSGIGLALTNEFLSRDPDMLVVALCRDSSELGALNEKFESRLVIEHVDFNHEAATIEIQESLSQYEQIDYLVHCAGIVTPLKPIQSIGYKEWRTAQRINCDIPFLITQLCLDKFKHSRVLYLTSEQPVSAVKGASAYCVSKTALNMVCSCFRQEVNEDVAVFATAAPGNVDTAMQKKIRQVPSDVLPMSAFLRGLHEENKLLPPRLVA
;
A
#
# COMPACT_ATOMS: atom_id res chain seq x y z
N MET A 1 7.42 -7.06 30.65
CA MET A 1 6.86 -6.23 29.56
C MET A 1 6.43 -7.18 28.47
N THR A 2 5.16 -7.23 28.14
CA THR A 2 4.66 -8.01 26.99
C THR A 2 5.30 -7.46 25.73
N LYS A 3 6.04 -8.29 25.01
CA LYS A 3 6.69 -7.89 23.75
C LYS A 3 5.59 -7.81 22.69
N HIS A 4 5.21 -6.59 22.29
CA HIS A 4 4.24 -6.41 21.20
C HIS A 4 4.77 -7.01 19.88
N LYS A 5 3.87 -7.59 19.10
CA LYS A 5 4.09 -7.83 17.69
C LYS A 5 3.99 -6.50 16.94
N ILE A 6 4.87 -6.27 16.02
CA ILE A 6 4.95 -5.01 15.26
C ILE A 6 4.43 -5.22 13.84
N ALA A 7 3.40 -4.46 13.47
CA ALA A 7 2.92 -4.36 12.10
C ALA A 7 3.20 -2.97 11.55
N VAL A 8 3.95 -2.88 10.45
CA VAL A 8 4.19 -1.64 9.71
C VAL A 8 3.27 -1.63 8.49
N ILE A 9 2.42 -0.60 8.37
CA ILE A 9 1.45 -0.49 7.28
C ILE A 9 1.67 0.83 6.53
N THR A 10 2.05 0.76 5.26
CA THR A 10 2.13 1.95 4.40
C THR A 10 0.76 2.29 3.82
N GLY A 11 0.46 3.60 3.67
CA GLY A 11 -0.85 4.04 3.21
C GLY A 11 -1.98 3.75 4.20
N ALA A 12 -1.66 3.68 5.49
CA ALA A 12 -2.57 3.33 6.57
C ALA A 12 -3.70 4.36 6.80
N GLY A 13 -3.54 5.59 6.30
CA GLY A 13 -4.46 6.70 6.55
C GLY A 13 -5.81 6.62 5.83
N SER A 14 -6.02 5.68 4.89
CA SER A 14 -7.29 5.57 4.15
C SER A 14 -7.50 4.19 3.52
N GLY A 15 -8.74 3.93 3.08
CA GLY A 15 -9.10 2.78 2.25
C GLY A 15 -8.69 1.43 2.88
N ILE A 16 -7.98 0.59 2.10
CA ILE A 16 -7.58 -0.76 2.54
C ILE A 16 -6.56 -0.68 3.68
N GLY A 17 -5.59 0.25 3.63
CA GLY A 17 -4.60 0.41 4.68
C GLY A 17 -5.22 0.76 6.03
N LEU A 18 -6.21 1.66 6.04
CA LEU A 18 -6.99 2.01 7.24
C LEU A 18 -7.78 0.80 7.77
N ALA A 19 -8.43 0.06 6.87
CA ALA A 19 -9.17 -1.14 7.26
C ALA A 19 -8.26 -2.21 7.88
N LEU A 20 -7.08 -2.46 7.27
CA LEU A 20 -6.07 -3.37 7.82
C LEU A 20 -5.54 -2.90 9.18
N THR A 21 -5.28 -1.59 9.34
CA THR A 21 -4.88 -1.02 10.64
C THR A 21 -5.90 -1.37 11.73
N ASN A 22 -7.19 -1.18 11.44
CA ASN A 22 -8.25 -1.54 12.37
C ASN A 22 -8.31 -3.06 12.65
N GLU A 23 -8.17 -3.90 11.64
CA GLU A 23 -8.19 -5.37 11.78
C GLU A 23 -7.03 -5.87 12.64
N PHE A 24 -5.80 -5.43 12.38
CA PHE A 24 -4.63 -5.81 13.20
C PHE A 24 -4.82 -5.44 14.67
N LEU A 25 -5.24 -4.20 14.94
CA LEU A 25 -5.45 -3.71 16.31
C LEU A 25 -6.63 -4.37 17.03
N SER A 26 -7.68 -4.74 16.29
CA SER A 26 -8.90 -5.33 16.88
C SER A 26 -8.77 -6.82 17.16
N ARG A 27 -8.01 -7.56 16.32
CA ARG A 27 -7.90 -9.02 16.42
C ARG A 27 -6.81 -9.49 17.37
N ASP A 28 -5.75 -8.73 17.52
CA ASP A 28 -4.62 -9.12 18.37
C ASP A 28 -4.36 -8.02 19.41
N PRO A 29 -4.61 -8.29 20.72
CA PRO A 29 -4.36 -7.33 21.79
C PRO A 29 -2.87 -7.01 22.00
N ASP A 30 -1.97 -7.89 21.54
CA ASP A 30 -0.52 -7.71 21.62
C ASP A 30 0.06 -7.01 20.39
N MET A 31 -0.78 -6.62 19.41
CA MET A 31 -0.36 -5.93 18.21
C MET A 31 -0.14 -4.43 18.43
N LEU A 32 1.01 -3.93 18.01
CA LEU A 32 1.29 -2.51 17.81
C LEU A 32 1.38 -2.24 16.30
N VAL A 33 0.65 -1.24 15.81
CA VAL A 33 0.68 -0.83 14.42
C VAL A 33 1.44 0.47 14.25
N VAL A 34 2.43 0.49 13.37
CA VAL A 34 3.11 1.70 12.86
C VAL A 34 2.47 2.07 11.54
N ALA A 35 1.66 3.11 11.56
CA ALA A 35 0.86 3.59 10.44
C ALA A 35 1.63 4.66 9.67
N LEU A 36 2.27 4.30 8.54
CA LEU A 36 2.97 5.24 7.67
C LEU A 36 1.97 5.85 6.67
N CYS A 37 1.68 7.13 6.80
CA CYS A 37 0.72 7.81 5.94
C CYS A 37 1.04 9.30 5.78
N ARG A 38 0.54 9.88 4.68
CA ARG A 38 0.65 11.32 4.44
C ARG A 38 -0.47 12.10 5.17
N ASP A 39 -1.66 11.51 5.22
CA ASP A 39 -2.85 12.07 5.84
C ASP A 39 -3.41 11.07 6.84
N SER A 40 -3.56 11.50 8.09
CA SER A 40 -4.05 10.69 9.21
C SER A 40 -5.46 11.07 9.66
N SER A 41 -6.16 11.92 8.91
CA SER A 41 -7.47 12.47 9.31
C SER A 41 -8.51 11.38 9.63
N GLU A 42 -8.47 10.24 8.91
CA GLU A 42 -9.37 9.11 9.14
C GLU A 42 -8.89 8.15 10.26
N LEU A 43 -7.66 8.33 10.77
CA LEU A 43 -7.10 7.51 11.87
C LEU A 43 -7.53 7.99 13.26
N GLY A 44 -8.11 9.18 13.40
CA GLY A 44 -8.43 9.78 14.70
C GLY A 44 -9.23 8.88 15.62
N ALA A 45 -10.34 8.31 15.14
CA ALA A 45 -11.16 7.40 15.92
C ALA A 45 -10.44 6.09 16.33
N LEU A 46 -9.54 5.57 15.48
CA LEU A 46 -8.70 4.42 15.82
C LEU A 46 -7.64 4.80 16.86
N ASN A 47 -7.06 5.99 16.74
CA ASN A 47 -6.07 6.48 17.70
C ASN A 47 -6.68 6.66 19.09
N GLU A 48 -7.89 7.23 19.19
CA GLU A 48 -8.62 7.34 20.47
C GLU A 48 -8.93 5.96 21.07
N LYS A 49 -9.29 4.98 20.22
CA LYS A 49 -9.67 3.63 20.67
C LYS A 49 -8.49 2.78 21.11
N PHE A 50 -7.35 2.91 20.42
CA PHE A 50 -6.20 1.99 20.59
C PHE A 50 -4.94 2.69 21.13
N GLU A 51 -4.97 4.02 21.33
CA GLU A 51 -3.93 4.89 21.91
C GLU A 51 -2.48 4.36 21.82
N SER A 52 -2.03 3.65 22.85
CA SER A 52 -0.64 3.17 22.98
C SER A 52 -0.24 2.08 21.96
N ARG A 53 -1.20 1.55 21.16
CA ARG A 53 -0.95 0.50 20.17
C ARG A 53 -1.01 0.97 18.73
N LEU A 54 -1.27 2.26 18.50
CA LEU A 54 -1.23 2.88 17.18
C LEU A 54 -0.23 4.03 17.17
N VAL A 55 0.88 3.85 16.44
CA VAL A 55 1.87 4.90 16.20
C VAL A 55 1.64 5.46 14.80
N ILE A 56 1.40 6.76 14.69
CA ILE A 56 1.14 7.42 13.41
C ILE A 56 2.38 8.20 13.01
N GLU A 57 2.95 7.85 11.85
CA GLU A 57 4.10 8.50 11.27
C GLU A 57 3.71 9.21 9.97
N HIS A 58 3.90 10.53 9.92
CA HIS A 58 3.59 11.34 8.77
C HIS A 58 4.72 11.31 7.75
N VAL A 59 4.52 10.59 6.63
CA VAL A 59 5.52 10.44 5.57
C VAL A 59 4.89 10.72 4.20
N ASP A 60 5.47 11.65 3.45
CA ASP A 60 5.18 11.80 2.01
C ASP A 60 6.19 10.98 1.20
N PHE A 61 5.76 9.84 0.69
CA PHE A 61 6.61 8.93 -0.11
C PHE A 61 7.14 9.55 -1.41
N ASN A 62 6.61 10.69 -1.83
CA ASN A 62 7.15 11.44 -2.97
C ASN A 62 8.33 12.35 -2.58
N HIS A 63 8.52 12.60 -1.30
CA HIS A 63 9.64 13.40 -0.79
C HIS A 63 10.93 12.59 -0.78
N GLU A 64 12.08 13.23 -1.11
CA GLU A 64 13.38 12.53 -1.20
C GLU A 64 13.83 11.96 0.15
N ALA A 65 13.55 12.68 1.24
CA ALA A 65 13.91 12.26 2.59
C ALA A 65 13.04 11.12 3.16
N ALA A 66 11.96 10.72 2.49
CA ALA A 66 10.99 9.74 3.02
C ALA A 66 11.66 8.44 3.53
N THR A 67 12.68 7.94 2.84
CA THR A 67 13.38 6.71 3.25
C THR A 67 14.21 6.91 4.52
N ILE A 68 14.79 8.10 4.72
CA ILE A 68 15.55 8.45 5.93
C ILE A 68 14.58 8.58 7.11
N GLU A 69 13.47 9.31 6.93
CA GLU A 69 12.42 9.48 7.94
C GLU A 69 11.87 8.13 8.39
N ILE A 70 11.61 7.21 7.45
CA ILE A 70 11.14 5.85 7.75
C ILE A 70 12.21 5.05 8.51
N GLN A 71 13.47 5.12 8.08
CA GLN A 71 14.57 4.43 8.75
C GLN A 71 14.72 4.88 10.21
N GLU A 72 14.67 6.19 10.44
CA GLU A 72 14.72 6.77 11.78
C GLU A 72 13.53 6.30 12.64
N SER A 73 12.31 6.40 12.12
CA SER A 73 11.09 5.93 12.81
C SER A 73 11.15 4.45 13.15
N LEU A 74 11.59 3.60 12.22
CA LEU A 74 11.64 2.16 12.43
C LEU A 74 12.87 1.70 13.24
N SER A 75 13.86 2.56 13.48
CA SER A 75 15.09 2.20 14.22
C SER A 75 14.84 1.71 15.63
N GLN A 76 13.79 2.21 16.29
CA GLN A 76 13.41 1.86 17.66
C GLN A 76 12.88 0.42 17.81
N TYR A 77 12.46 -0.24 16.72
CA TYR A 77 11.91 -1.59 16.74
C TYR A 77 13.03 -2.62 16.43
N GLU A 78 13.21 -3.60 17.32
CA GLU A 78 14.18 -4.69 17.12
C GLU A 78 13.69 -5.74 16.13
N GLN A 79 12.34 -5.91 16.04
CA GLN A 79 11.70 -6.89 15.16
C GLN A 79 10.44 -6.28 14.55
N ILE A 80 10.18 -6.59 13.28
CA ILE A 80 8.96 -6.28 12.55
C ILE A 80 8.33 -7.61 12.13
N ASP A 81 7.14 -7.92 12.65
CA ASP A 81 6.46 -9.20 12.38
C ASP A 81 5.65 -9.14 11.07
N TYR A 82 5.09 -7.96 10.77
CA TYR A 82 4.30 -7.74 9.55
C TYR A 82 4.70 -6.43 8.88
N LEU A 83 4.91 -6.50 7.56
CA LEU A 83 5.08 -5.31 6.72
C LEU A 83 4.06 -5.36 5.58
N VAL A 84 3.15 -4.38 5.54
CA VAL A 84 2.07 -4.35 4.54
C VAL A 84 2.17 -3.09 3.69
N HIS A 85 2.45 -3.28 2.41
CA HIS A 85 2.53 -2.21 1.43
C HIS A 85 1.17 -1.94 0.80
N CYS A 86 0.38 -1.02 1.41
CA CYS A 86 -0.91 -0.55 0.90
C CYS A 86 -0.82 0.80 0.17
N ALA A 87 0.25 1.56 0.40
CA ALA A 87 0.45 2.83 -0.28
C ALA A 87 0.51 2.65 -1.79
N GLY A 88 -0.15 3.55 -2.51
CA GLY A 88 -0.11 3.56 -3.97
C GLY A 88 -0.92 4.70 -4.55
N ILE A 89 -0.60 5.05 -5.79
CA ILE A 89 -1.33 6.02 -6.58
C ILE A 89 -1.67 5.42 -7.94
N VAL A 90 -2.81 5.84 -8.50
CA VAL A 90 -3.23 5.42 -9.86
C VAL A 90 -2.91 6.47 -10.92
N THR A 91 -2.60 7.69 -10.52
CA THR A 91 -2.26 8.79 -11.42
C THR A 91 -0.82 8.70 -11.94
N PRO A 92 -0.56 9.15 -13.17
CA PRO A 92 -1.47 9.85 -14.09
C PRO A 92 -2.44 8.90 -14.80
N LEU A 93 -3.70 9.34 -15.01
CA LEU A 93 -4.72 8.66 -15.79
C LEU A 93 -4.98 9.45 -17.08
N LYS A 94 -4.22 9.18 -18.14
CA LYS A 94 -4.25 9.90 -19.41
C LYS A 94 -3.52 9.14 -20.51
N PRO A 95 -3.66 9.55 -21.79
CA PRO A 95 -2.96 8.93 -22.92
C PRO A 95 -1.44 8.91 -22.69
N ILE A 96 -0.78 7.82 -23.10
CA ILE A 96 0.65 7.58 -22.84
C ILE A 96 1.55 8.71 -23.38
N GLN A 97 1.23 9.28 -24.56
CA GLN A 97 1.97 10.39 -25.15
C GLN A 97 1.88 11.70 -24.36
N SER A 98 0.92 11.81 -23.45
CA SER A 98 0.69 13.00 -22.61
C SER A 98 1.28 12.87 -21.20
N ILE A 99 1.89 11.74 -20.88
CA ILE A 99 2.50 11.51 -19.54
C ILE A 99 3.84 12.24 -19.46
N GLY A 100 3.93 13.21 -18.54
CA GLY A 100 5.20 13.88 -18.25
C GLY A 100 6.15 13.00 -17.45
N TYR A 101 7.46 13.22 -17.63
CA TYR A 101 8.50 12.43 -16.93
C TYR A 101 8.33 12.48 -15.41
N LYS A 102 8.02 13.65 -14.85
CA LYS A 102 7.79 13.80 -13.39
C LYS A 102 6.62 12.95 -12.89
N GLU A 103 5.50 12.94 -13.62
CA GLU A 103 4.33 12.14 -13.25
C GLU A 103 4.63 10.64 -13.33
N TRP A 104 5.35 10.23 -14.40
CA TRP A 104 5.83 8.86 -14.54
C TRP A 104 6.69 8.45 -13.35
N ARG A 105 7.73 9.25 -13.02
CA ARG A 105 8.64 8.97 -11.91
C ARG A 105 7.93 8.91 -10.56
N THR A 106 6.98 9.80 -10.30
CA THR A 106 6.16 9.77 -9.08
C THR A 106 5.39 8.46 -8.94
N ALA A 107 4.78 7.97 -10.03
CA ALA A 107 4.06 6.69 -10.01
C ALA A 107 4.99 5.50 -9.72
N GLN A 108 6.16 5.44 -10.41
CA GLN A 108 7.14 4.38 -10.17
C GLN A 108 7.67 4.45 -8.73
N ARG A 109 8.05 5.63 -8.26
CA ARG A 109 8.58 5.83 -6.92
C ARG A 109 7.62 5.32 -5.85
N ILE A 110 6.37 5.82 -5.84
CA ILE A 110 5.42 5.48 -4.78
C ILE A 110 4.97 4.02 -4.86
N ASN A 111 4.72 3.49 -6.06
CA ASN A 111 4.13 2.17 -6.22
C ASN A 111 5.16 1.03 -6.24
N CYS A 112 6.45 1.30 -6.51
CA CYS A 112 7.48 0.29 -6.70
C CYS A 112 8.74 0.57 -5.89
N ASP A 113 9.40 1.75 -6.08
CA ASP A 113 10.69 2.02 -5.45
C ASP A 113 10.57 2.09 -3.91
N ILE A 114 9.55 2.76 -3.38
CA ILE A 114 9.32 2.89 -1.93
C ILE A 114 9.03 1.53 -1.27
N PRO A 115 8.12 0.68 -1.77
CA PRO A 115 7.95 -0.68 -1.24
C PRO A 115 9.25 -1.49 -1.24
N PHE A 116 10.06 -1.42 -2.31
CA PHE A 116 11.37 -2.07 -2.36
C PHE A 116 12.30 -1.55 -1.26
N LEU A 117 12.47 -0.23 -1.15
CA LEU A 117 13.38 0.41 -0.21
C LEU A 117 12.96 0.16 1.26
N ILE A 118 11.67 0.26 1.59
CA ILE A 118 11.20 -0.03 2.96
C ILE A 118 11.45 -1.51 3.29
N THR A 119 11.16 -2.44 2.38
CA THR A 119 11.43 -3.86 2.62
C THR A 119 12.92 -4.10 2.85
N GLN A 120 13.79 -3.50 2.02
CA GLN A 120 15.24 -3.59 2.16
C GLN A 120 15.72 -3.05 3.52
N LEU A 121 15.21 -1.89 3.96
CA LEU A 121 15.53 -1.28 5.26
C LEU A 121 15.10 -2.15 6.45
N CYS A 122 14.11 -3.02 6.27
CA CYS A 122 13.60 -3.87 7.35
C CYS A 122 14.19 -5.28 7.38
N LEU A 123 15.07 -5.67 6.42
CA LEU A 123 15.57 -7.04 6.31
C LEU A 123 16.26 -7.56 7.59
N ASP A 124 17.03 -6.72 8.27
CA ASP A 124 17.72 -7.05 9.52
C ASP A 124 16.77 -7.16 10.73
N LYS A 125 15.54 -6.68 10.60
CA LYS A 125 14.47 -6.72 11.60
C LYS A 125 13.48 -7.86 11.38
N PHE A 126 13.60 -8.60 10.29
CA PHE A 126 12.71 -9.72 9.99
C PHE A 126 13.17 -11.00 10.69
N LYS A 127 12.19 -11.65 11.34
CA LYS A 127 12.36 -12.96 11.96
C LYS A 127 11.03 -13.69 11.93
N HIS A 128 10.88 -14.65 11.01
CA HIS A 128 9.62 -15.31 10.66
C HIS A 128 8.52 -14.31 10.29
N SER A 129 8.92 -13.22 9.64
CA SER A 129 8.04 -12.09 9.33
C SER A 129 7.19 -12.36 8.10
N ARG A 130 6.16 -11.57 7.91
CA ARG A 130 5.28 -11.63 6.73
C ARG A 130 5.22 -10.29 6.04
N VAL A 131 5.56 -10.28 4.76
CA VAL A 131 5.57 -9.07 3.93
C VAL A 131 4.53 -9.21 2.84
N LEU A 132 3.57 -8.28 2.79
CA LEU A 132 2.49 -8.27 1.82
C LEU A 132 2.56 -7.01 0.96
N TYR A 133 2.51 -7.21 -0.36
CA TYR A 133 2.41 -6.13 -1.33
C TYR A 133 1.01 -6.12 -1.94
N LEU A 134 0.25 -5.02 -1.76
CA LEU A 134 -1.00 -4.84 -2.48
C LEU A 134 -0.72 -4.47 -3.93
N THR A 135 -1.07 -5.39 -4.82
CA THR A 135 -0.92 -5.23 -6.26
C THR A 135 -2.26 -4.99 -6.94
N SER A 136 -2.46 -5.43 -8.15
CA SER A 136 -3.71 -5.33 -8.89
C SER A 136 -3.92 -6.61 -9.69
N GLU A 137 -5.16 -6.97 -10.01
CA GLU A 137 -5.48 -8.05 -10.96
C GLU A 137 -5.01 -7.75 -12.38
N GLN A 138 -4.69 -6.49 -12.68
CA GLN A 138 -4.26 -5.98 -13.99
C GLN A 138 -2.74 -5.94 -14.24
N PRO A 139 -1.84 -6.54 -13.42
CA PRO A 139 -0.39 -6.43 -13.66
C PRO A 139 0.07 -7.25 -14.88
N VAL A 140 -0.80 -8.06 -15.49
CA VAL A 140 -0.50 -8.88 -16.68
C VAL A 140 -1.10 -8.32 -17.97
N SER A 141 -1.90 -7.24 -17.91
CA SER A 141 -2.49 -6.61 -19.09
C SER A 141 -2.37 -5.09 -19.06
N ALA A 142 -2.02 -4.50 -20.21
CA ALA A 142 -1.98 -3.06 -20.35
C ALA A 142 -3.41 -2.49 -20.37
N VAL A 143 -3.62 -1.42 -19.59
CA VAL A 143 -4.89 -0.68 -19.55
C VAL A 143 -4.68 0.68 -20.21
N LYS A 144 -5.47 0.97 -21.27
CA LYS A 144 -5.47 2.27 -21.94
C LYS A 144 -5.71 3.37 -20.90
N GLY A 145 -4.87 4.41 -20.91
CA GLY A 145 -4.98 5.55 -19.99
C GLY A 145 -4.39 5.36 -18.59
N ALA A 146 -3.86 4.16 -18.26
CA ALA A 146 -3.29 3.85 -16.93
C ALA A 146 -1.86 3.27 -17.02
N SER A 147 -1.08 3.62 -18.06
CA SER A 147 0.22 3.00 -18.35
C SER A 147 1.21 3.05 -17.19
N ALA A 148 1.34 4.21 -16.51
CA ALA A 148 2.28 4.36 -15.41
C ALA A 148 1.91 3.45 -14.22
N TYR A 149 0.61 3.31 -13.93
CA TYR A 149 0.09 2.41 -12.91
C TYR A 149 0.36 0.94 -13.26
N CYS A 150 0.00 0.51 -14.47
CA CYS A 150 0.21 -0.87 -14.92
C CYS A 150 1.68 -1.27 -14.81
N VAL A 151 2.60 -0.45 -15.33
CA VAL A 151 4.04 -0.73 -15.27
C VAL A 151 4.52 -0.80 -13.82
N SER A 152 4.12 0.16 -12.97
CA SER A 152 4.55 0.17 -11.57
C SER A 152 4.07 -1.04 -10.77
N LYS A 153 2.83 -1.51 -11.01
CA LYS A 153 2.29 -2.68 -10.33
C LYS A 153 2.87 -4.00 -10.85
N THR A 154 3.20 -4.07 -12.15
CA THR A 154 3.97 -5.19 -12.71
C THR A 154 5.38 -5.26 -12.10
N ALA A 155 6.06 -4.12 -12.00
CA ALA A 155 7.36 -4.02 -11.36
C ALA A 155 7.29 -4.44 -9.88
N LEU A 156 6.26 -4.02 -9.15
CA LEU A 156 6.05 -4.40 -7.75
C LEU A 156 5.88 -5.93 -7.58
N ASN A 157 5.17 -6.61 -8.50
CA ASN A 157 5.09 -8.08 -8.48
C ASN A 157 6.46 -8.71 -8.67
N MET A 158 7.30 -8.16 -9.56
CA MET A 158 8.66 -8.66 -9.76
C MET A 158 9.54 -8.39 -8.54
N VAL A 159 9.42 -7.23 -7.88
CA VAL A 159 10.09 -6.92 -6.60
C VAL A 159 9.78 -7.99 -5.55
N CYS A 160 8.49 -8.33 -5.36
CA CYS A 160 8.11 -9.42 -4.46
C CYS A 160 8.77 -10.75 -4.84
N SER A 161 8.80 -11.07 -6.14
CA SER A 161 9.40 -12.30 -6.64
C SER A 161 10.91 -12.36 -6.37
N CYS A 162 11.63 -11.23 -6.52
CA CYS A 162 13.06 -11.13 -6.21
C CYS A 162 13.32 -11.39 -4.71
N PHE A 163 12.57 -10.72 -3.82
CA PHE A 163 12.71 -10.99 -2.38
C PHE A 163 12.44 -12.46 -2.02
N ARG A 164 11.44 -13.09 -2.63
CA ARG A 164 11.16 -14.53 -2.43
C ARG A 164 12.28 -15.45 -2.88
N GLN A 165 13.10 -15.06 -3.86
CA GLN A 165 14.22 -15.85 -4.33
C GLN A 165 15.48 -15.63 -3.50
N GLU A 166 15.66 -14.43 -2.95
CA GLU A 166 16.92 -14.02 -2.32
C GLU A 166 16.89 -14.12 -0.78
N VAL A 167 15.69 -14.09 -0.17
CA VAL A 167 15.53 -14.10 1.30
C VAL A 167 14.95 -15.43 1.75
N ASN A 168 15.60 -16.05 2.76
CA ASN A 168 15.14 -17.31 3.33
C ASN A 168 13.77 -17.16 3.99
N GLU A 169 12.90 -18.16 3.86
CA GLU A 169 11.54 -18.17 4.45
C GLU A 169 11.56 -18.12 5.98
N ASP A 170 12.63 -18.56 6.63
CA ASP A 170 12.83 -18.40 8.08
C ASP A 170 13.01 -16.92 8.49
N VAL A 171 13.50 -16.08 7.56
CA VAL A 171 13.60 -14.64 7.77
C VAL A 171 12.26 -13.98 7.51
N ALA A 172 11.72 -14.16 6.30
CA ALA A 172 10.42 -13.59 5.94
C ALA A 172 9.74 -14.33 4.78
N VAL A 173 8.41 -14.39 4.84
CA VAL A 173 7.57 -14.85 3.72
C VAL A 173 7.00 -13.64 2.99
N PHE A 174 7.20 -13.58 1.68
CA PHE A 174 6.74 -12.48 0.83
C PHE A 174 5.56 -12.93 -0.03
N ALA A 175 4.52 -12.10 -0.10
CA ALA A 175 3.32 -12.36 -0.90
C ALA A 175 2.81 -11.10 -1.58
N THR A 176 2.07 -11.30 -2.67
CA THR A 176 1.27 -10.26 -3.31
C THR A 176 -0.21 -10.57 -3.14
N ALA A 177 -1.04 -9.53 -3.02
CA ALA A 177 -2.48 -9.66 -3.04
C ALA A 177 -3.10 -8.64 -4.00
N ALA A 178 -4.04 -9.10 -4.80
CA ALA A 178 -4.89 -8.27 -5.65
C ALA A 178 -6.27 -8.14 -4.99
N PRO A 179 -6.63 -6.97 -4.45
CA PRO A 179 -7.84 -6.82 -3.63
C PRO A 179 -9.15 -6.76 -4.43
N GLY A 180 -9.08 -6.80 -5.76
CA GLY A 180 -10.24 -6.62 -6.62
C GLY A 180 -10.74 -5.17 -6.70
N ASN A 181 -12.03 -5.00 -6.99
CA ASN A 181 -12.65 -3.69 -7.16
C ASN A 181 -13.20 -3.15 -5.84
N VAL A 182 -12.34 -2.47 -5.08
CA VAL A 182 -12.65 -1.96 -3.73
C VAL A 182 -13.08 -0.49 -3.78
N ASP A 183 -14.15 -0.13 -3.10
CA ASP A 183 -14.66 1.25 -3.05
C ASP A 183 -13.77 2.13 -2.16
N THR A 184 -12.85 2.80 -2.79
CA THR A 184 -11.82 3.66 -2.18
C THR A 184 -11.75 5.00 -2.89
N ALA A 185 -11.06 5.97 -2.28
CA ALA A 185 -10.76 7.25 -2.92
C ALA A 185 -9.98 7.09 -4.25
N MET A 186 -9.11 6.07 -4.34
CA MET A 186 -8.40 5.72 -5.58
C MET A 186 -9.40 5.29 -6.67
N GLN A 187 -10.31 4.41 -6.33
CA GLN A 187 -11.32 3.90 -7.26
C GLN A 187 -12.29 5.03 -7.70
N LYS A 188 -12.65 5.95 -6.79
CA LYS A 188 -13.44 7.15 -7.14
C LYS A 188 -12.73 8.02 -8.18
N LYS A 189 -11.41 8.20 -8.08
CA LYS A 189 -10.61 8.92 -9.10
C LYS A 189 -10.68 8.24 -10.46
N ILE A 190 -10.60 6.92 -10.53
CA ILE A 190 -10.69 6.17 -11.78
C ILE A 190 -12.06 6.38 -12.44
N ARG A 191 -13.15 6.31 -11.70
CA ARG A 191 -14.53 6.53 -12.19
C ARG A 191 -14.76 7.91 -12.78
N GLN A 192 -14.00 8.93 -12.34
CA GLN A 192 -14.12 10.31 -12.82
C GLN A 192 -13.47 10.55 -14.19
N VAL A 193 -12.62 9.63 -14.65
CA VAL A 193 -11.93 9.77 -15.94
C VAL A 193 -12.90 9.49 -17.10
N PRO A 194 -12.92 10.33 -18.15
CA PRO A 194 -13.72 10.05 -19.36
C PRO A 194 -13.39 8.69 -19.98
N SER A 195 -14.40 7.97 -20.47
CA SER A 195 -14.24 6.60 -20.97
C SER A 195 -13.51 6.50 -22.32
N ASP A 196 -13.39 7.57 -23.05
CA ASP A 196 -12.54 7.63 -24.25
C ASP A 196 -11.04 7.64 -23.90
N VAL A 197 -10.68 8.19 -22.73
CA VAL A 197 -9.34 8.19 -22.16
C VAL A 197 -9.04 6.87 -21.45
N LEU A 198 -9.96 6.43 -20.58
CA LEU A 198 -9.85 5.24 -19.75
C LEU A 198 -11.13 4.40 -19.85
N PRO A 199 -11.23 3.47 -20.80
CA PRO A 199 -12.45 2.67 -21.02
C PRO A 199 -12.93 1.92 -19.77
N MET A 200 -12.01 1.47 -18.92
CA MET A 200 -12.32 0.81 -17.65
C MET A 200 -13.17 1.68 -16.71
N SER A 201 -13.12 3.01 -16.83
CA SER A 201 -13.90 3.91 -15.96
C SER A 201 -15.41 3.72 -16.12
N ALA A 202 -15.89 3.37 -17.32
CA ALA A 202 -17.30 3.09 -17.58
C ALA A 202 -17.74 1.81 -16.86
N PHE A 203 -16.95 0.74 -16.94
CA PHE A 203 -17.21 -0.52 -16.24
C PHE A 203 -17.25 -0.30 -14.72
N LEU A 204 -16.30 0.45 -14.16
CA LEU A 204 -16.24 0.72 -12.72
C LEU A 204 -17.36 1.64 -12.24
N ARG A 205 -17.88 2.55 -13.07
CA ARG A 205 -19.11 3.30 -12.76
C ARG A 205 -20.29 2.35 -12.65
N GLY A 206 -20.47 1.43 -13.60
CA GLY A 206 -21.53 0.43 -13.53
C GLY A 206 -21.46 -0.42 -12.26
N LEU A 207 -20.28 -0.91 -11.86
CA LEU A 207 -20.12 -1.63 -10.59
C LEU A 207 -20.50 -0.79 -9.37
N HIS A 208 -20.20 0.51 -9.39
CA HIS A 208 -20.57 1.40 -8.30
C HIS A 208 -22.08 1.64 -8.23
N GLU A 209 -22.72 1.91 -9.36
CA GLU A 209 -24.18 2.12 -9.49
C GLU A 209 -24.95 0.86 -9.06
N GLU A 210 -24.43 -0.31 -9.33
CA GLU A 210 -25.00 -1.61 -8.94
C GLU A 210 -24.63 -2.06 -7.51
N ASN A 211 -23.90 -1.22 -6.74
CA ASN A 211 -23.37 -1.55 -5.40
C ASN A 211 -22.53 -2.83 -5.35
N LYS A 212 -21.77 -3.13 -6.41
CA LYS A 212 -20.92 -4.33 -6.56
C LYS A 212 -19.46 -4.08 -6.18
N LEU A 213 -19.08 -2.87 -5.79
CA LEU A 213 -17.74 -2.60 -5.25
C LEU A 213 -17.62 -3.18 -3.85
N LEU A 214 -16.47 -3.80 -3.56
CA LEU A 214 -16.19 -4.34 -2.24
C LEU A 214 -15.88 -3.22 -1.25
N PRO A 215 -16.48 -3.18 -0.06
CA PRO A 215 -16.02 -2.26 0.98
C PRO A 215 -14.64 -2.66 1.49
N PRO A 216 -13.75 -1.69 1.83
CA PRO A 216 -12.37 -1.97 2.27
C PRO A 216 -12.26 -3.01 3.40
N ARG A 217 -13.22 -3.02 4.32
CA ARG A 217 -13.27 -3.97 5.47
C ARG A 217 -13.43 -5.45 5.08
N LEU A 218 -13.91 -5.75 3.86
CA LEU A 218 -14.07 -7.14 3.40
C LEU A 218 -12.80 -7.70 2.75
N VAL A 219 -11.83 -6.85 2.45
CA VAL A 219 -10.57 -7.23 1.80
C VAL A 219 -9.37 -7.07 2.75
N ALA A 220 -9.59 -6.47 3.92
CA ALA A 220 -8.66 -6.37 5.03
C ALA A 220 -8.78 -7.60 5.95
#